data_d7fdfe1400f9141ce9a659b31a871c56
#
_entry.id   d7fdfe1400f9141ce9a659b31a871c56
#
_cell.length_a   1.000
_cell.length_b   1.000
_cell.length_c   1.000
_cell.angle_alpha   90.00
_cell.angle_beta   90.00
_cell.angle_gamma   90.00
#
_symmetry.space_group_name_H-M   'P 1'
#
loop_
_entity.id
_entity.type
_entity.pdbx_description
1 polymer ?
#
loop_
_entity_poly.entity_id
_entity_poly.type
_entity_poly.pdbx_seq_one_letter_code
_entity_poly.pdbx_strand_id
1 'polypeptide(L)'
;VKDRKNLNNHDKITVKLLYDKNDLEDMIPGLHFTGTSVTKEADLIPLVGIDPFKGFYPKIKGISPNGSLSKPSQFEGKDLEIIAKATANYGFPFDYYLNGKEVSSNDPIAVGDEIEIRLNESGKNALKKEGQTVEKGKDSKKYKVTLADFEEGAYVTSLSKVDEDTQEAISKNVEDAAKAYAADRNYKDLPKFEGMAFAAIKDGVDWGGTFDSKIPQMVYVYSITNTSYGKSKTSYFVISKIAVIEQVENHGKANVHKKPGKTIQTFEKNAKKYDFKSMSDENDLKNYFTRNIDTYTYTMDNQLKSLINWTE
;
A
#
# COMPACT_ATOMS: atom_id res chain seq x y z
N VAL A 1 -2.73 25.98 -42.35
CA VAL A 1 -2.47 24.55 -42.49
C VAL A 1 -3.68 23.81 -41.91
N LYS A 2 -4.42 23.08 -42.73
CA LYS A 2 -5.72 22.52 -42.34
C LYS A 2 -5.58 21.35 -41.36
N ASP A 3 -4.55 20.56 -41.41
CA ASP A 3 -4.30 19.47 -40.48
C ASP A 3 -2.84 19.51 -39.98
N ARG A 4 -2.67 19.92 -38.72
CA ARG A 4 -1.36 19.98 -38.05
C ARG A 4 -1.10 18.73 -37.20
N LYS A 5 -1.98 17.72 -37.26
CA LYS A 5 -1.90 16.51 -36.45
C LYS A 5 -1.62 15.30 -37.34
N ASN A 6 -0.89 14.33 -36.82
CA ASN A 6 -0.60 13.04 -37.47
C ASN A 6 0.21 13.12 -38.77
N LEU A 7 1.19 14.03 -38.86
CA LEU A 7 2.14 14.07 -39.98
C LEU A 7 3.09 12.87 -39.88
N ASN A 8 3.33 12.24 -41.03
CA ASN A 8 4.37 11.22 -41.22
C ASN A 8 5.53 11.80 -42.04
N ASN A 9 6.71 11.16 -41.99
CA ASN A 9 7.80 11.51 -42.89
C ASN A 9 7.33 11.37 -44.34
N HIS A 10 7.78 12.29 -45.18
CA HIS A 10 7.40 12.41 -46.59
C HIS A 10 5.97 12.88 -46.88
N ASP A 11 5.17 13.20 -45.84
CA ASP A 11 3.88 13.88 -46.05
C ASP A 11 4.11 15.25 -46.71
N LYS A 12 3.34 15.57 -47.74
CA LYS A 12 3.45 16.85 -48.45
C LYS A 12 2.64 17.94 -47.73
N ILE A 13 3.36 18.89 -47.19
CA ILE A 13 2.75 20.06 -46.52
C ILE A 13 2.72 21.22 -47.53
N THR A 14 1.51 21.69 -47.83
CA THR A 14 1.33 22.86 -48.67
C THR A 14 0.87 24.05 -47.81
N VAL A 15 1.67 25.11 -47.83
CA VAL A 15 1.31 26.40 -47.24
C VAL A 15 0.84 27.32 -48.36
N LYS A 16 -0.37 27.86 -48.24
CA LYS A 16 -0.94 28.77 -49.22
C LYS A 16 -1.04 30.17 -48.62
N LEU A 17 -0.78 31.18 -49.42
CA LEU A 17 -1.10 32.55 -49.09
C LEU A 17 -2.62 32.74 -49.03
N LEU A 18 -3.11 33.29 -47.93
CA LEU A 18 -4.56 33.50 -47.69
C LEU A 18 -5.07 34.87 -48.17
N TYR A 19 -4.16 35.77 -48.51
CA TYR A 19 -4.51 37.09 -49.03
C TYR A 19 -4.41 37.11 -50.56
N ASP A 20 -5.13 38.05 -51.17
CA ASP A 20 -4.96 38.30 -52.58
C ASP A 20 -3.52 38.78 -52.88
N LYS A 21 -2.90 38.17 -53.90
CA LYS A 21 -1.56 38.47 -54.29
C LYS A 21 -1.41 39.92 -54.72
N ASN A 22 -2.39 40.40 -55.48
CA ASN A 22 -2.32 41.76 -56.03
C ASN A 22 -2.47 42.81 -54.93
N ASP A 23 -3.37 42.58 -53.97
CA ASP A 23 -3.55 43.47 -52.81
C ASP A 23 -2.26 43.66 -52.01
N LEU A 24 -1.48 42.60 -51.85
CA LEU A 24 -0.19 42.67 -51.10
C LEU A 24 0.92 43.31 -51.96
N GLU A 25 0.95 43.08 -53.28
CA GLU A 25 1.92 43.68 -54.21
C GLU A 25 1.64 45.19 -54.32
N ASP A 26 0.40 45.61 -54.30
CA ASP A 26 -0.02 47.04 -54.34
C ASP A 26 0.28 47.75 -53.01
N MET A 27 0.17 47.04 -51.86
CA MET A 27 0.47 47.60 -50.55
C MET A 27 1.94 47.77 -50.24
N ILE A 28 2.82 46.97 -50.87
CA ILE A 28 4.25 46.94 -50.60
C ILE A 28 5.03 47.15 -51.88
N PRO A 29 5.48 48.37 -52.18
CA PRO A 29 6.20 48.65 -53.42
C PRO A 29 7.45 47.79 -53.59
N GLY A 30 7.53 47.14 -54.78
CA GLY A 30 8.64 46.26 -55.10
C GLY A 30 8.48 44.82 -54.65
N LEU A 31 7.37 44.47 -53.99
CA LEU A 31 7.05 43.06 -53.67
C LEU A 31 6.48 42.38 -54.90
N HIS A 32 7.06 41.25 -55.29
CA HIS A 32 6.57 40.38 -56.35
C HIS A 32 6.57 38.95 -55.93
N PHE A 33 5.38 38.29 -55.96
CA PHE A 33 5.22 36.90 -55.61
C PHE A 33 5.53 36.02 -56.84
N THR A 34 6.43 35.07 -56.68
CA THR A 34 6.69 34.04 -57.71
C THR A 34 5.68 32.89 -57.65
N GLY A 35 4.83 32.86 -56.61
CA GLY A 35 3.76 31.88 -56.44
C GLY A 35 2.96 32.16 -55.17
N THR A 36 1.74 31.60 -55.06
CA THR A 36 0.83 31.73 -53.92
C THR A 36 0.84 30.55 -52.97
N SER A 37 1.65 29.52 -53.24
CA SER A 37 1.79 28.35 -52.41
C SER A 37 3.18 27.76 -52.47
N VAL A 38 3.58 27.14 -51.39
CA VAL A 38 4.82 26.34 -51.28
C VAL A 38 4.45 24.98 -50.76
N THR A 39 4.93 23.92 -51.42
CA THR A 39 4.78 22.54 -50.95
C THR A 39 6.16 22.01 -50.56
N LYS A 40 6.31 21.46 -49.38
CA LYS A 40 7.48 20.75 -48.91
C LYS A 40 7.11 19.42 -48.33
N GLU A 41 7.99 18.43 -48.47
CA GLU A 41 7.87 17.20 -47.70
C GLU A 41 8.22 17.42 -46.23
N ALA A 42 7.48 16.76 -45.37
CA ALA A 42 7.79 16.73 -43.96
C ALA A 42 9.04 15.86 -43.73
N ASP A 43 10.03 16.44 -43.11
CA ASP A 43 11.21 15.75 -42.58
C ASP A 43 11.12 15.77 -41.07
N LEU A 44 10.51 14.72 -40.48
CA LEU A 44 10.27 14.60 -39.06
C LEU A 44 11.49 13.98 -38.41
N ILE A 45 11.91 14.55 -37.31
CA ILE A 45 12.92 13.95 -36.44
C ILE A 45 12.33 12.64 -35.89
N PRO A 46 13.02 11.48 -36.10
CA PRO A 46 12.54 10.21 -35.56
C PRO A 46 12.37 10.30 -34.05
N LEU A 47 11.23 9.82 -33.54
CA LEU A 47 11.03 9.73 -32.10
C LEU A 47 11.96 8.65 -31.52
N VAL A 48 12.59 8.96 -30.38
CA VAL A 48 13.44 8.00 -29.67
C VAL A 48 12.56 7.07 -28.83
N GLY A 49 12.70 5.76 -29.03
CA GLY A 49 12.00 4.75 -28.23
C GLY A 49 12.56 4.69 -26.81
N ILE A 50 11.68 4.64 -25.83
CA ILE A 50 12.03 4.47 -24.42
C ILE A 50 11.17 3.39 -23.76
N ASP A 51 11.69 2.79 -22.67
CA ASP A 51 10.94 1.95 -21.76
C ASP A 51 10.56 2.79 -20.52
N PRO A 52 9.33 3.32 -20.42
CA PRO A 52 8.94 4.20 -19.33
C PRO A 52 8.92 3.51 -17.96
N PHE A 53 8.93 2.18 -17.95
CA PHE A 53 8.89 1.39 -16.72
C PHE A 53 10.24 0.76 -16.34
N LYS A 54 11.34 1.18 -16.99
CA LYS A 54 12.67 0.70 -16.66
C LYS A 54 13.06 1.11 -15.25
N GLY A 55 13.31 0.13 -14.37
CA GLY A 55 13.64 0.38 -12.96
C GLY A 55 12.46 0.81 -12.09
N PHE A 56 11.22 0.71 -12.58
CA PHE A 56 10.02 0.99 -11.83
C PHE A 56 9.76 -0.08 -10.76
N TYR A 57 9.45 0.38 -9.56
CA TYR A 57 8.95 -0.41 -8.43
C TYR A 57 7.79 0.36 -7.79
N PRO A 58 6.64 -0.30 -7.49
CA PRO A 58 5.56 0.35 -6.77
C PRO A 58 6.02 0.69 -5.35
N LYS A 59 5.54 1.81 -4.82
CA LYS A 59 5.61 2.12 -3.40
C LYS A 59 4.20 2.12 -2.86
N ILE A 60 3.99 1.32 -1.83
CA ILE A 60 2.69 1.13 -1.23
C ILE A 60 2.74 1.68 0.19
N LYS A 61 1.87 2.66 0.47
CA LYS A 61 1.69 3.23 1.81
C LYS A 61 0.81 2.33 2.65
N GLY A 62 1.07 2.30 3.95
CA GLY A 62 0.32 1.50 4.90
C GLY A 62 0.83 0.08 5.03
N ILE A 63 0.03 -0.75 5.69
CA ILE A 63 0.36 -2.12 6.04
C ILE A 63 -0.52 -3.07 5.22
N SER A 64 0.09 -4.09 4.58
CA SER A 64 -0.66 -5.15 3.90
C SER A 64 -1.62 -5.84 4.87
N PRO A 65 -2.90 -6.12 4.47
CA PRO A 65 -3.45 -6.02 3.13
C PRO A 65 -4.14 -4.70 2.79
N ASN A 66 -4.05 -3.69 3.63
CA ASN A 66 -4.72 -2.39 3.45
C ASN A 66 -3.78 -1.31 2.91
N GLY A 67 -2.78 -1.70 2.12
CA GLY A 67 -1.92 -0.74 1.48
C GLY A 67 -2.63 0.04 0.38
N SER A 68 -2.09 1.20 0.04
CA SER A 68 -2.55 2.03 -1.07
C SER A 68 -1.38 2.48 -1.93
N LEU A 69 -1.60 2.59 -3.25
CA LEU A 69 -0.56 3.08 -4.15
C LEU A 69 -0.18 4.51 -3.81
N SER A 70 1.11 4.74 -3.64
CA SER A 70 1.64 6.09 -3.57
C SER A 70 1.52 6.77 -4.94
N LYS A 71 1.22 8.07 -4.95
CA LYS A 71 1.18 8.86 -6.19
C LYS A 71 2.52 8.81 -6.95
N PRO A 72 2.52 8.93 -8.29
CA PRO A 72 3.67 8.70 -9.16
C PRO A 72 4.89 9.58 -8.93
N SER A 73 4.76 10.67 -8.20
CA SER A 73 5.91 11.50 -7.82
C SER A 73 7.03 10.75 -7.09
N GLN A 74 6.80 9.46 -6.80
CA GLN A 74 7.75 8.56 -6.13
C GLN A 74 8.32 7.48 -7.06
N PHE A 75 7.98 7.48 -8.35
CA PHE A 75 8.60 6.58 -9.31
C PHE A 75 10.05 7.02 -9.57
N GLU A 76 11.00 6.16 -9.26
CA GLU A 76 12.43 6.40 -9.51
C GLU A 76 12.80 5.89 -10.90
N GLY A 77 13.15 6.81 -11.80
CA GLY A 77 13.65 6.47 -13.13
C GLY A 77 13.69 7.71 -14.02
N LYS A 78 14.78 7.89 -14.79
CA LYS A 78 14.95 9.08 -15.66
C LYS A 78 13.79 9.24 -16.65
N ASP A 79 13.30 8.14 -17.19
CA ASP A 79 12.25 8.15 -18.21
C ASP A 79 10.88 8.50 -17.59
N LEU A 80 10.66 8.15 -16.32
CA LEU A 80 9.45 8.52 -15.56
C LEU A 80 9.47 9.99 -15.14
N GLU A 81 10.64 10.57 -14.85
CA GLU A 81 10.76 12.01 -14.61
C GLU A 81 10.36 12.83 -15.84
N ILE A 82 10.72 12.35 -17.03
CA ILE A 82 10.33 12.99 -18.30
C ILE A 82 8.80 12.95 -18.45
N ILE A 83 8.19 11.80 -18.21
CA ILE A 83 6.74 11.66 -18.25
C ILE A 83 6.06 12.53 -17.19
N ALA A 84 6.56 12.53 -15.97
CA ALA A 84 6.03 13.35 -14.88
C ALA A 84 6.10 14.84 -15.20
N LYS A 85 7.23 15.34 -15.76
CA LYS A 85 7.38 16.71 -16.20
C LYS A 85 6.46 17.05 -17.37
N ALA A 86 6.39 16.18 -18.37
CA ALA A 86 5.59 16.39 -19.55
C ALA A 86 4.07 16.36 -19.24
N THR A 87 3.63 15.60 -18.23
CA THR A 87 2.21 15.48 -17.85
C THR A 87 1.77 16.42 -16.75
N ALA A 88 2.67 17.21 -16.15
CA ALA A 88 2.32 18.18 -15.10
C ALA A 88 1.14 19.12 -15.47
N ASN A 89 0.91 19.33 -16.78
CA ASN A 89 -0.19 20.15 -17.31
C ASN A 89 -1.32 19.36 -17.98
N TYR A 90 -1.27 18.03 -18.04
CA TYR A 90 -2.16 17.21 -18.90
C TYR A 90 -2.91 16.08 -18.18
N GLY A 91 -2.83 16.02 -16.87
CA GLY A 91 -3.44 14.96 -16.08
C GLY A 91 -2.52 13.77 -15.83
N PHE A 92 -3.06 12.76 -15.16
CA PHE A 92 -2.30 11.60 -14.73
C PHE A 92 -1.93 10.70 -15.92
N PRO A 93 -0.65 10.32 -16.10
CA PRO A 93 -0.20 9.63 -17.31
C PRO A 93 -0.41 8.11 -17.31
N PHE A 94 -0.89 7.54 -16.21
CA PHE A 94 -1.00 6.09 -16.01
C PHE A 94 -2.38 5.67 -15.58
N ASP A 95 -2.81 4.51 -16.06
CA ASP A 95 -3.94 3.76 -15.55
C ASP A 95 -3.43 2.56 -14.75
N TYR A 96 -4.11 2.23 -13.66
CA TYR A 96 -3.75 1.13 -12.76
C TYR A 96 -4.79 0.04 -12.80
N TYR A 97 -4.30 -1.19 -12.76
CA TYR A 97 -5.12 -2.40 -12.68
C TYR A 97 -4.60 -3.27 -11.54
N LEU A 98 -5.49 -3.73 -10.69
CA LEU A 98 -5.21 -4.67 -9.61
C LEU A 98 -5.89 -6.00 -9.95
N ASN A 99 -5.11 -7.07 -10.05
CA ASN A 99 -5.62 -8.40 -10.41
C ASN A 99 -6.52 -8.37 -11.67
N GLY A 100 -6.15 -7.53 -12.65
CA GLY A 100 -6.85 -7.38 -13.93
C GLY A 100 -8.07 -6.44 -13.94
N LYS A 101 -8.43 -5.82 -12.81
CA LYS A 101 -9.50 -4.83 -12.71
C LYS A 101 -8.90 -3.44 -12.58
N GLU A 102 -9.46 -2.46 -13.30
CA GLU A 102 -9.08 -1.06 -13.14
C GLU A 102 -9.42 -0.58 -11.73
N VAL A 103 -8.47 0.10 -11.10
CA VAL A 103 -8.56 0.52 -9.70
C VAL A 103 -8.12 1.96 -9.51
N SER A 104 -8.59 2.56 -8.43
CA SER A 104 -8.10 3.84 -7.94
C SER A 104 -6.88 3.68 -7.04
N SER A 105 -6.17 4.78 -6.78
CA SER A 105 -5.04 4.78 -5.84
C SER A 105 -5.42 4.43 -4.39
N ASN A 106 -6.73 4.40 -4.07
CA ASN A 106 -7.23 4.15 -2.72
C ASN A 106 -7.72 2.70 -2.52
N ASP A 107 -7.74 1.89 -3.60
CA ASP A 107 -8.14 0.49 -3.47
C ASP A 107 -7.10 -0.28 -2.66
N PRO A 108 -7.52 -1.17 -1.75
CA PRO A 108 -6.61 -1.89 -0.87
C PRO A 108 -5.73 -2.86 -1.67
N ILE A 109 -4.45 -2.87 -1.33
CA ILE A 109 -3.42 -3.71 -1.97
C ILE A 109 -2.79 -4.60 -0.92
N ALA A 110 -2.60 -5.86 -1.26
CA ALA A 110 -1.97 -6.86 -0.42
C ALA A 110 -0.66 -7.41 -1.03
N VAL A 111 0.19 -7.97 -0.17
CA VAL A 111 1.33 -8.80 -0.63
C VAL A 111 0.79 -9.98 -1.43
N GLY A 112 1.34 -10.18 -2.63
CA GLY A 112 0.94 -11.23 -3.55
C GLY A 112 -0.03 -10.79 -4.65
N ASP A 113 -0.60 -9.61 -4.58
CA ASP A 113 -1.41 -9.04 -5.67
C ASP A 113 -0.57 -8.77 -6.93
N GLU A 114 -1.24 -8.72 -8.07
CA GLU A 114 -0.63 -8.29 -9.34
C GLU A 114 -1.12 -6.88 -9.68
N ILE A 115 -0.19 -5.92 -9.72
CA ILE A 115 -0.43 -4.57 -10.23
C ILE A 115 0.01 -4.53 -11.70
N GLU A 116 -0.86 -4.07 -12.59
CA GLU A 116 -0.49 -3.67 -13.93
C GLU A 116 -0.63 -2.16 -14.08
N ILE A 117 0.44 -1.52 -14.57
CA ILE A 117 0.47 -0.08 -14.85
C ILE A 117 0.56 0.08 -16.35
N ARG A 118 -0.32 0.90 -16.92
CA ARG A 118 -0.36 1.21 -18.35
C ARG A 118 -0.17 2.69 -18.58
N LEU A 119 0.67 3.03 -19.55
CA LEU A 119 0.79 4.40 -20.02
C LEU A 119 -0.45 4.75 -20.84
N ASN A 120 -1.23 5.71 -20.38
CA ASN A 120 -2.44 6.16 -21.09
C ASN A 120 -2.10 7.13 -22.24
N GLU A 121 -3.14 7.55 -22.97
CA GLU A 121 -2.96 8.46 -24.11
C GLU A 121 -2.37 9.81 -23.73
N SER A 122 -2.65 10.32 -22.53
CA SER A 122 -2.03 11.56 -22.03
C SER A 122 -0.52 11.40 -21.87
N GLY A 123 -0.07 10.29 -21.31
CA GLY A 123 1.34 9.96 -21.16
C GLY A 123 2.02 9.76 -22.52
N LYS A 124 1.40 9.03 -23.44
CA LYS A 124 1.94 8.84 -24.81
C LYS A 124 2.07 10.16 -25.57
N ASN A 125 1.08 11.03 -25.44
CA ASN A 125 1.12 12.35 -26.09
C ASN A 125 2.17 13.29 -25.45
N ALA A 126 2.39 13.15 -24.14
CA ALA A 126 3.44 13.89 -23.47
C ALA A 126 4.83 13.49 -23.99
N LEU A 127 5.10 12.18 -24.11
CA LEU A 127 6.35 11.68 -24.69
C LEU A 127 6.58 12.18 -26.11
N LYS A 128 5.57 12.15 -26.97
CA LYS A 128 5.67 12.64 -28.35
C LYS A 128 6.09 14.12 -28.41
N LYS A 129 5.62 14.95 -27.49
CA LYS A 129 5.99 16.37 -27.43
C LYS A 129 7.46 16.58 -27.08
N GLU A 130 8.05 15.66 -26.31
CA GLU A 130 9.48 15.65 -25.98
C GLU A 130 10.34 14.90 -27.00
N GLY A 131 9.79 14.58 -28.17
CA GLY A 131 10.53 13.85 -29.21
C GLY A 131 10.73 12.37 -28.93
N GLN A 132 9.91 11.79 -28.05
CA GLN A 132 10.03 10.40 -27.62
C GLN A 132 8.78 9.58 -27.95
N THR A 133 8.93 8.28 -27.97
CA THR A 133 7.84 7.31 -28.10
C THR A 133 8.12 6.11 -27.22
N VAL A 134 7.10 5.32 -26.94
CA VAL A 134 7.27 4.06 -26.21
C VAL A 134 7.82 2.99 -27.12
N GLU A 135 8.83 2.25 -26.70
CA GLU A 135 9.28 1.05 -27.38
C GLU A 135 8.13 0.04 -27.50
N LYS A 136 8.12 -0.72 -28.62
CA LYS A 136 7.06 -1.69 -28.87
C LYS A 136 6.92 -2.69 -27.71
N GLY A 137 5.72 -2.77 -27.16
CA GLY A 137 5.38 -3.67 -26.05
C GLY A 137 5.88 -3.22 -24.68
N LYS A 138 6.29 -1.93 -24.54
CA LYS A 138 6.70 -1.33 -23.26
C LYS A 138 5.73 -0.28 -22.73
N ASP A 139 4.50 -0.26 -23.25
CA ASP A 139 3.44 0.67 -22.81
C ASP A 139 2.71 0.22 -21.54
N SER A 140 3.00 -0.98 -21.05
CA SER A 140 2.52 -1.49 -19.77
C SER A 140 3.57 -2.34 -19.05
N LYS A 141 3.41 -2.47 -17.74
CA LYS A 141 4.21 -3.38 -16.91
C LYS A 141 3.36 -4.01 -15.83
N LYS A 142 3.46 -5.34 -15.75
CA LYS A 142 2.92 -6.13 -14.65
C LYS A 142 3.95 -6.28 -13.55
N TYR A 143 3.48 -6.21 -12.33
CA TYR A 143 4.31 -6.27 -11.15
C TYR A 143 3.62 -7.09 -10.07
N LYS A 144 4.29 -8.12 -9.53
CA LYS A 144 3.80 -8.86 -8.38
C LYS A 144 4.24 -8.16 -7.11
N VAL A 145 3.28 -7.75 -6.31
CA VAL A 145 3.51 -7.02 -5.05
C VAL A 145 4.23 -7.91 -4.03
N THR A 146 5.27 -7.38 -3.46
CA THR A 146 6.10 -8.06 -2.45
C THR A 146 6.10 -7.28 -1.13
N LEU A 147 6.58 -7.89 -0.06
CA LEU A 147 6.73 -7.23 1.23
C LEU A 147 7.62 -5.97 1.16
N ALA A 148 8.62 -5.97 0.28
CA ALA A 148 9.56 -4.86 0.11
C ALA A 148 8.92 -3.59 -0.50
N ASP A 149 7.74 -3.73 -1.10
CA ASP A 149 7.01 -2.62 -1.73
C ASP A 149 6.21 -1.79 -0.71
N PHE A 150 5.97 -2.34 0.49
CA PHE A 150 5.23 -1.67 1.54
C PHE A 150 6.14 -0.80 2.42
N GLU A 151 5.72 0.46 2.66
CA GLU A 151 6.45 1.37 3.54
C GLU A 151 6.39 0.94 5.01
N GLU A 152 5.31 0.30 5.43
CA GLU A 152 5.06 -0.09 6.82
C GLU A 152 5.06 -1.61 7.03
N GLY A 153 5.20 -2.40 5.95
CA GLY A 153 5.26 -3.85 6.00
C GLY A 153 3.91 -4.56 5.86
N ALA A 154 3.80 -5.75 6.44
CA ALA A 154 2.60 -6.57 6.40
C ALA A 154 2.27 -7.16 7.78
N TYR A 155 0.98 -7.29 8.09
CA TYR A 155 0.57 -8.01 9.29
C TYR A 155 0.92 -9.50 9.17
N VAL A 156 1.46 -10.06 10.25
CA VAL A 156 1.55 -11.51 10.41
C VAL A 156 0.16 -12.07 10.65
N THR A 157 -0.25 -13.06 9.86
CA THR A 157 -1.64 -13.54 9.80
C THR A 157 -1.88 -14.85 10.55
N SER A 158 -0.84 -15.46 11.11
CA SER A 158 -0.98 -16.68 11.93
C SER A 158 0.10 -16.79 13.00
N LEU A 159 -0.21 -17.44 14.11
CA LEU A 159 0.75 -17.65 15.21
C LEU A 159 2.00 -18.39 14.75
N SER A 160 1.85 -19.39 13.86
CA SER A 160 2.97 -20.18 13.35
C SER A 160 3.99 -19.39 12.53
N LYS A 161 3.65 -18.20 12.10
CA LYS A 161 4.55 -17.28 11.38
C LYS A 161 5.24 -16.26 12.30
N VAL A 162 4.82 -16.15 13.56
CA VAL A 162 5.51 -15.31 14.53
C VAL A 162 6.75 -16.05 15.01
N ASP A 163 7.94 -15.48 14.84
CA ASP A 163 9.19 -16.12 15.29
C ASP A 163 9.25 -16.19 16.83
N GLU A 164 10.04 -17.16 17.33
CA GLU A 164 10.14 -17.44 18.78
C GLU A 164 10.67 -16.24 19.56
N ASP A 165 11.69 -15.56 19.05
CA ASP A 165 12.28 -14.38 19.70
C ASP A 165 11.25 -13.25 19.85
N THR A 166 10.42 -13.06 18.80
CA THR A 166 9.33 -12.08 18.81
C THR A 166 8.24 -12.48 19.79
N GLN A 167 7.83 -13.75 19.84
CA GLN A 167 6.86 -14.25 20.81
C GLN A 167 7.34 -14.05 22.25
N GLU A 168 8.59 -14.38 22.54
CA GLU A 168 9.20 -14.18 23.88
C GLU A 168 9.22 -12.69 24.26
N ALA A 169 9.68 -11.83 23.34
CA ALA A 169 9.72 -10.40 23.55
C ALA A 169 8.33 -9.79 23.81
N ILE A 170 7.28 -10.25 23.09
CA ILE A 170 5.91 -9.84 23.32
C ILE A 170 5.45 -10.31 24.70
N SER A 171 5.64 -11.59 25.03
CA SER A 171 5.20 -12.16 26.31
C SER A 171 5.78 -11.41 27.49
N LYS A 172 7.06 -11.08 27.46
CA LYS A 172 7.73 -10.27 28.48
C LYS A 172 7.13 -8.86 28.58
N ASN A 173 6.93 -8.20 27.45
CA ASN A 173 6.37 -6.84 27.42
C ASN A 173 4.93 -6.82 27.93
N VAL A 174 4.14 -7.84 27.63
CA VAL A 174 2.74 -7.98 28.07
C VAL A 174 2.69 -8.33 29.56
N GLU A 175 3.59 -9.15 30.07
CA GLU A 175 3.69 -9.43 31.51
C GLU A 175 3.97 -8.16 32.33
N ASP A 176 4.89 -7.33 31.85
CA ASP A 176 5.19 -6.03 32.50
C ASP A 176 3.97 -5.10 32.44
N ALA A 177 3.26 -5.09 31.31
CA ALA A 177 2.02 -4.33 31.15
C ALA A 177 0.91 -4.83 32.09
N ALA A 178 0.78 -6.14 32.27
CA ALA A 178 -0.19 -6.75 33.19
C ALA A 178 0.10 -6.35 34.65
N LYS A 179 1.37 -6.40 35.06
CA LYS A 179 1.80 -5.95 36.41
C LYS A 179 1.50 -4.48 36.61
N ALA A 180 1.81 -3.63 35.67
CA ALA A 180 1.52 -2.20 35.72
C ALA A 180 0.00 -1.93 35.82
N TYR A 181 -0.82 -2.64 35.05
CA TYR A 181 -2.27 -2.57 35.10
C TYR A 181 -2.84 -2.96 36.45
N ALA A 182 -2.30 -4.00 37.09
CA ALA A 182 -2.70 -4.43 38.42
C ALA A 182 -2.32 -3.41 39.50
N ALA A 183 -1.10 -2.88 39.41
CA ALA A 183 -0.62 -1.86 40.36
C ALA A 183 -1.44 -0.55 40.31
N ASP A 184 -1.77 -0.10 39.09
CA ASP A 184 -2.59 1.11 38.87
C ASP A 184 -4.00 1.01 39.53
N ARG A 185 -4.52 -0.22 39.64
CA ARG A 185 -5.81 -0.54 40.25
C ARG A 185 -5.71 -0.93 41.73
N ASN A 186 -4.54 -0.81 42.33
CA ASN A 186 -4.26 -1.17 43.71
C ASN A 186 -4.61 -2.63 44.07
N TYR A 187 -4.46 -3.55 43.09
CA TYR A 187 -4.56 -4.97 43.39
C TYR A 187 -3.36 -5.40 44.24
N LYS A 188 -3.63 -6.22 45.28
CA LYS A 188 -2.57 -6.70 46.18
C LYS A 188 -1.79 -7.87 45.62
N ASP A 189 -2.46 -8.69 44.84
CA ASP A 189 -1.85 -9.89 44.25
C ASP A 189 -1.28 -9.59 42.86
N LEU A 190 -0.25 -10.30 42.49
CA LEU A 190 0.31 -10.23 41.15
C LEU A 190 -0.63 -10.94 40.15
N PRO A 191 -0.75 -10.42 38.92
CA PRO A 191 -1.53 -11.08 37.90
C PRO A 191 -0.86 -12.43 37.52
N LYS A 192 -1.69 -13.45 37.37
CA LYS A 192 -1.27 -14.78 36.92
C LYS A 192 -1.62 -14.93 35.44
N PHE A 193 -0.67 -15.36 34.64
CA PHE A 193 -0.92 -15.72 33.24
C PHE A 193 -1.79 -16.95 33.13
N GLU A 194 -2.88 -16.89 32.36
CA GLU A 194 -3.86 -17.96 32.17
C GLU A 194 -3.88 -18.51 30.73
N GLY A 195 -3.20 -17.87 29.80
CA GLY A 195 -3.03 -18.37 28.46
C GLY A 195 -3.11 -17.26 27.40
N MET A 196 -2.92 -17.66 26.14
CA MET A 196 -2.95 -16.76 25.02
C MET A 196 -3.72 -17.30 23.82
N ALA A 197 -4.18 -16.39 22.98
CA ALA A 197 -4.74 -16.69 21.67
C ALA A 197 -4.13 -15.81 20.59
N PHE A 198 -4.05 -16.33 19.37
CA PHE A 198 -3.85 -15.53 18.18
C PHE A 198 -5.20 -15.39 17.46
N ALA A 199 -5.63 -14.16 17.23
CA ALA A 199 -6.86 -13.82 16.52
C ALA A 199 -6.51 -13.49 15.07
N ALA A 200 -6.71 -14.44 14.16
CA ALA A 200 -6.57 -14.23 12.72
C ALA A 200 -7.89 -13.71 12.15
N ILE A 201 -7.83 -12.74 11.23
CA ILE A 201 -9.06 -12.29 10.54
C ILE A 201 -9.53 -13.38 9.58
N LYS A 202 -10.83 -13.65 9.57
CA LYS A 202 -11.45 -14.61 8.66
C LYS A 202 -11.43 -14.11 7.22
N ASP A 203 -11.35 -15.04 6.28
CA ASP A 203 -11.47 -14.75 4.86
C ASP A 203 -12.80 -14.05 4.55
N GLY A 204 -12.74 -13.03 3.69
CA GLY A 204 -13.91 -12.26 3.28
C GLY A 204 -14.41 -11.22 4.30
N VAL A 205 -13.78 -11.13 5.47
CA VAL A 205 -14.07 -10.05 6.42
C VAL A 205 -13.35 -8.79 5.98
N ASP A 206 -14.10 -7.68 5.87
CA ASP A 206 -13.51 -6.36 5.65
C ASP A 206 -12.65 -5.96 6.86
N TRP A 207 -11.39 -5.64 6.60
CA TRP A 207 -10.42 -5.21 7.63
C TRP A 207 -10.77 -3.85 8.24
N GLY A 208 -11.72 -3.11 7.64
CA GLY A 208 -12.15 -1.80 8.10
C GLY A 208 -11.21 -0.66 7.70
N GLY A 209 -11.70 0.56 7.85
CA GLY A 209 -10.91 1.78 7.63
C GLY A 209 -10.08 2.19 8.85
N THR A 210 -9.45 3.35 8.77
CA THR A 210 -8.44 3.88 9.71
C THR A 210 -8.88 3.94 11.20
N PHE A 211 -10.17 3.97 11.49
CA PHE A 211 -10.69 4.12 12.86
C PHE A 211 -11.24 2.84 13.47
N ASP A 212 -11.63 1.84 12.65
CA ASP A 212 -12.19 0.56 13.09
C ASP A 212 -11.44 -0.62 12.46
N SER A 213 -10.13 -0.48 12.28
CA SER A 213 -9.34 -1.52 11.64
C SER A 213 -9.32 -2.78 12.50
N LYS A 214 -9.90 -3.82 11.95
CA LYS A 214 -9.73 -5.18 12.44
C LYS A 214 -8.34 -5.60 12.03
N ILE A 215 -7.54 -6.07 12.96
CA ILE A 215 -6.15 -6.49 12.71
C ILE A 215 -5.92 -7.88 13.28
N PRO A 216 -5.08 -8.71 12.66
CA PRO A 216 -4.58 -9.91 13.31
C PRO A 216 -3.82 -9.53 14.57
N GLN A 217 -4.06 -10.25 15.66
CA GLN A 217 -3.50 -9.83 16.93
C GLN A 217 -3.26 -11.00 17.89
N MET A 218 -2.29 -10.83 18.76
CA MET A 218 -2.13 -11.68 19.93
C MET A 218 -3.03 -11.16 21.05
N VAL A 219 -3.60 -12.08 21.79
CA VAL A 219 -4.53 -11.82 22.91
C VAL A 219 -4.01 -12.62 24.11
N TYR A 220 -3.72 -11.93 25.20
CA TYR A 220 -3.22 -12.52 26.43
C TYR A 220 -4.28 -12.43 27.52
N VAL A 221 -4.40 -13.48 28.30
CA VAL A 221 -5.35 -13.58 29.40
C VAL A 221 -4.61 -13.71 30.72
N TYR A 222 -4.98 -12.89 31.66
CA TYR A 222 -4.48 -12.92 33.05
C TYR A 222 -5.65 -13.01 34.02
N SER A 223 -5.41 -13.69 35.15
CA SER A 223 -6.29 -13.63 36.30
C SER A 223 -5.67 -12.83 37.46
N ILE A 224 -6.53 -12.33 38.29
CA ILE A 224 -6.14 -11.72 39.55
C ILE A 224 -7.14 -12.12 40.65
N THR A 225 -6.62 -12.56 41.79
CA THR A 225 -7.44 -12.93 42.94
C THR A 225 -7.42 -11.76 43.94
N ASN A 226 -8.58 -11.29 44.29
CA ASN A 226 -8.73 -10.24 45.29
C ASN A 226 -9.40 -10.84 46.52
N THR A 227 -8.74 -10.75 47.67
CA THR A 227 -9.27 -11.23 48.95
C THR A 227 -9.74 -10.04 49.77
N SER A 228 -11.05 -9.96 49.98
CA SER A 228 -11.69 -8.93 50.79
C SER A 228 -12.64 -9.59 51.77
N TYR A 229 -12.54 -9.18 53.07
CA TYR A 229 -13.37 -9.72 54.15
C TYR A 229 -13.40 -11.25 54.23
N GLY A 230 -12.25 -11.89 54.03
CA GLY A 230 -12.11 -13.36 54.06
C GLY A 230 -12.71 -14.11 52.91
N LYS A 231 -13.23 -13.41 51.88
CA LYS A 231 -13.70 -14.00 50.61
C LYS A 231 -12.72 -13.69 49.50
N SER A 232 -12.29 -14.74 48.79
CA SER A 232 -11.45 -14.59 47.60
C SER A 232 -12.34 -14.61 46.36
N LYS A 233 -12.16 -13.64 45.46
CA LYS A 233 -12.78 -13.58 44.16
C LYS A 233 -11.70 -13.49 43.08
N THR A 234 -11.70 -14.42 42.15
CA THR A 234 -10.87 -14.36 40.93
C THR A 234 -11.63 -13.62 39.84
N SER A 235 -10.98 -12.68 39.20
CA SER A 235 -11.44 -11.99 38.02
C SER A 235 -10.34 -12.08 36.93
N TYR A 236 -10.73 -11.88 35.69
CA TYR A 236 -9.82 -11.97 34.57
C TYR A 236 -9.68 -10.63 33.87
N PHE A 237 -8.61 -10.45 33.12
CA PHE A 237 -8.51 -9.38 32.16
C PHE A 237 -7.77 -9.83 30.91
N VAL A 238 -8.17 -9.25 29.81
CA VAL A 238 -7.63 -9.52 28.48
C VAL A 238 -6.78 -8.34 28.05
N ILE A 239 -5.60 -8.64 27.52
CA ILE A 239 -4.71 -7.65 26.88
C ILE A 239 -4.69 -7.99 25.40
N SER A 240 -5.08 -7.04 24.54
CA SER A 240 -5.23 -7.22 23.10
C SER A 240 -4.68 -6.03 22.31
N LYS A 241 -4.88 -6.00 21.01
CA LYS A 241 -4.29 -5.05 20.04
C LYS A 241 -2.77 -5.16 19.94
N ILE A 242 -2.25 -6.37 20.08
CA ILE A 242 -0.83 -6.66 19.94
C ILE A 242 -0.62 -7.29 18.57
N ALA A 243 -0.42 -6.45 17.56
CA ALA A 243 -0.15 -6.91 16.20
C ALA A 243 1.34 -7.12 15.98
N VAL A 244 1.69 -8.15 15.20
CA VAL A 244 3.04 -8.38 14.70
C VAL A 244 3.10 -7.96 13.24
N ILE A 245 4.10 -7.16 12.91
CA ILE A 245 4.33 -6.64 11.57
C ILE A 245 5.65 -7.20 11.04
N GLU A 246 5.59 -7.81 9.87
CA GLU A 246 6.76 -8.20 9.08
C GLU A 246 7.21 -7.04 8.19
N GLN A 247 8.53 -6.82 8.12
CA GLN A 247 9.14 -5.82 7.27
C GLN A 247 10.44 -6.36 6.66
N VAL A 248 10.80 -5.87 5.50
CA VAL A 248 12.15 -6.11 4.96
C VAL A 248 13.11 -5.09 5.57
N GLU A 249 14.23 -5.56 6.10
CA GLU A 249 15.27 -4.68 6.64
C GLU A 249 15.69 -3.65 5.60
N ASN A 250 15.76 -2.37 6.00
CA ASN A 250 15.99 -1.23 5.11
C ASN A 250 14.84 -0.94 4.11
N HIS A 251 13.62 -1.34 4.41
CA HIS A 251 12.44 -0.95 3.63
C HIS A 251 12.40 0.58 3.38
N GLY A 252 11.80 0.98 2.26
CA GLY A 252 11.73 2.40 1.87
C GLY A 252 13.04 3.00 1.31
N LYS A 253 14.15 2.27 1.28
CA LYS A 253 15.40 2.72 0.64
C LYS A 253 15.48 2.25 -0.82
N ALA A 254 16.05 3.10 -1.68
CA ALA A 254 16.15 2.87 -3.13
C ALA A 254 16.80 1.53 -3.56
N ASN A 255 17.49 0.85 -2.66
CA ASN A 255 18.23 -0.38 -2.94
C ASN A 255 17.56 -1.67 -2.45
N VAL A 256 16.43 -1.57 -1.78
CA VAL A 256 15.71 -2.72 -1.20
C VAL A 256 15.35 -3.78 -2.25
N HIS A 257 14.93 -3.32 -3.44
CA HIS A 257 14.58 -4.21 -4.55
C HIS A 257 15.78 -4.82 -5.26
N LYS A 258 16.96 -4.22 -5.13
CA LYS A 258 18.20 -4.73 -5.73
C LYS A 258 18.88 -5.78 -4.85
N LYS A 259 18.74 -5.63 -3.52
CA LYS A 259 19.26 -6.56 -2.52
C LYS A 259 18.23 -6.62 -1.39
N PRO A 260 17.24 -7.53 -1.47
CA PRO A 260 16.26 -7.68 -0.40
C PRO A 260 16.99 -7.97 0.90
N GLY A 261 16.72 -7.17 1.92
CA GLY A 261 17.23 -7.35 3.26
C GLY A 261 16.62 -8.58 3.95
N LYS A 262 17.08 -8.87 5.16
CA LYS A 262 16.46 -9.87 6.02
C LYS A 262 15.04 -9.43 6.37
N THR A 263 14.10 -10.35 6.41
CA THR A 263 12.78 -10.12 7.00
C THR A 263 12.93 -10.04 8.51
N ILE A 264 12.35 -9.00 9.10
CA ILE A 264 12.32 -8.78 10.55
C ILE A 264 10.87 -8.65 11.00
N GLN A 265 10.61 -9.04 12.24
CA GLN A 265 9.31 -8.88 12.88
C GLN A 265 9.39 -7.80 13.97
N THR A 266 8.37 -6.99 14.05
CA THR A 266 8.23 -5.91 15.03
C THR A 266 6.83 -5.89 15.61
N PHE A 267 6.68 -5.32 16.81
CA PHE A 267 5.38 -5.12 17.45
C PHE A 267 5.39 -3.82 18.26
N GLU A 268 4.19 -3.32 18.59
CA GLU A 268 4.04 -2.13 19.44
C GLU A 268 4.46 -2.44 20.87
N LYS A 269 5.54 -1.81 21.34
CA LYS A 269 6.07 -1.99 22.70
C LYS A 269 5.45 -1.06 23.74
N ASN A 270 4.68 -0.05 23.30
CA ASN A 270 4.04 0.89 24.21
C ASN A 270 2.75 0.29 24.76
N ALA A 271 2.79 -0.18 26.02
CA ALA A 271 1.67 -0.79 26.71
C ALA A 271 0.42 0.12 26.80
N LYS A 272 0.57 1.45 26.69
CA LYS A 272 -0.57 2.38 26.66
C LYS A 272 -1.43 2.24 25.41
N LYS A 273 -0.91 1.62 24.36
CA LYS A 273 -1.64 1.33 23.13
C LYS A 273 -2.35 -0.03 23.15
N TYR A 274 -2.10 -0.86 24.17
CA TYR A 274 -2.80 -2.10 24.35
C TYR A 274 -4.22 -1.85 24.84
N ASP A 275 -5.12 -2.73 24.46
CA ASP A 275 -6.49 -2.70 24.96
C ASP A 275 -6.64 -3.65 26.15
N PHE A 276 -7.05 -3.10 27.31
CA PHE A 276 -7.26 -3.85 28.54
C PHE A 276 -8.75 -3.98 28.82
N LYS A 277 -9.24 -5.21 28.93
CA LYS A 277 -10.65 -5.48 29.17
C LYS A 277 -10.83 -6.40 30.35
N SER A 278 -11.50 -5.92 31.40
CA SER A 278 -11.81 -6.71 32.61
C SER A 278 -12.99 -7.63 32.36
N MET A 279 -12.92 -8.84 32.93
CA MET A 279 -13.94 -9.90 32.92
C MET A 279 -14.22 -10.33 34.35
N SER A 280 -15.50 -10.48 34.70
CA SER A 280 -15.92 -10.82 36.07
C SER A 280 -15.65 -12.28 36.42
N ASP A 281 -15.66 -13.14 35.45
CA ASP A 281 -15.54 -14.59 35.58
C ASP A 281 -15.18 -15.27 34.23
N GLU A 282 -15.11 -16.60 34.22
CA GLU A 282 -14.77 -17.40 33.06
C GLU A 282 -15.84 -17.34 31.94
N ASN A 283 -17.11 -17.15 32.31
CA ASN A 283 -18.18 -17.00 31.32
C ASN A 283 -18.07 -15.68 30.56
N ASP A 284 -17.77 -14.57 31.25
CA ASP A 284 -17.49 -13.29 30.61
C ASP A 284 -16.28 -13.37 29.71
N LEU A 285 -15.24 -14.12 30.12
CA LEU A 285 -14.05 -14.37 29.30
C LEU A 285 -14.40 -15.19 28.04
N LYS A 286 -15.19 -16.26 28.18
CA LYS A 286 -15.68 -17.03 27.03
C LYS A 286 -16.49 -16.16 26.08
N ASN A 287 -17.38 -15.34 26.59
CA ASN A 287 -18.20 -14.41 25.82
C ASN A 287 -17.35 -13.38 25.04
N TYR A 288 -16.21 -12.95 25.58
CA TYR A 288 -15.29 -12.07 24.86
C TYR A 288 -14.85 -12.68 23.52
N PHE A 289 -14.43 -13.93 23.52
CA PHE A 289 -14.01 -14.63 22.29
C PHE A 289 -15.20 -14.94 21.38
N THR A 290 -16.31 -15.40 21.94
CA THR A 290 -17.51 -15.78 21.17
C THR A 290 -18.12 -14.59 20.41
N ARG A 291 -18.17 -13.41 21.03
CA ARG A 291 -18.71 -12.20 20.38
C ARG A 291 -17.95 -11.75 19.14
N ASN A 292 -16.69 -12.13 19.02
CA ASN A 292 -15.81 -11.74 17.91
C ASN A 292 -15.59 -12.89 16.92
N ILE A 293 -16.33 -14.00 17.07
CA ILE A 293 -16.12 -15.20 16.25
C ILE A 293 -16.45 -14.98 14.76
N ASP A 294 -17.33 -14.03 14.45
CA ASP A 294 -17.64 -13.69 13.06
C ASP A 294 -16.50 -12.92 12.36
N THR A 295 -15.64 -12.29 13.15
CA THR A 295 -14.49 -11.53 12.65
C THR A 295 -13.21 -12.34 12.67
N TYR A 296 -13.00 -13.13 13.73
CA TYR A 296 -11.74 -13.81 13.99
C TYR A 296 -11.87 -15.33 14.06
N THR A 297 -10.84 -15.99 13.55
CA THR A 297 -10.51 -17.37 13.91
C THR A 297 -9.45 -17.33 14.99
N TYR A 298 -9.66 -18.07 16.09
CA TYR A 298 -8.75 -18.08 17.22
C TYR A 298 -7.90 -19.34 17.24
N THR A 299 -6.58 -19.19 17.30
CA THR A 299 -5.63 -20.25 17.67
C THR A 299 -5.25 -20.03 19.12
N MET A 300 -5.75 -20.87 20.03
CA MET A 300 -5.54 -20.74 21.47
C MET A 300 -4.57 -21.81 21.97
N ASP A 301 -3.81 -21.48 23.02
CA ASP A 301 -3.07 -22.50 23.77
C ASP A 301 -4.01 -23.43 24.56
N ASN A 302 -3.47 -24.57 25.01
CA ASN A 302 -4.26 -25.58 25.71
C ASN A 302 -4.78 -25.09 27.10
N GLN A 303 -4.02 -24.20 27.73
CA GLN A 303 -4.39 -23.66 29.04
C GLN A 303 -5.64 -22.79 28.92
N LEU A 304 -5.65 -21.86 27.95
CA LEU A 304 -6.79 -21.00 27.71
C LEU A 304 -8.01 -21.80 27.20
N LYS A 305 -7.82 -22.76 26.27
CA LYS A 305 -8.89 -23.65 25.81
C LYS A 305 -9.57 -24.36 26.97
N SER A 306 -8.77 -24.92 27.90
CA SER A 306 -9.28 -25.61 29.08
C SER A 306 -10.02 -24.68 30.01
N LEU A 307 -9.48 -23.50 30.28
CA LEU A 307 -10.05 -22.51 31.21
C LEU A 307 -11.49 -22.11 30.82
N ILE A 308 -11.72 -21.85 29.55
CA ILE A 308 -13.02 -21.37 29.05
C ILE A 308 -13.91 -22.47 28.44
N ASN A 309 -13.48 -23.71 28.52
CA ASN A 309 -14.15 -24.84 27.87
C ASN A 309 -14.43 -24.55 26.39
N TRP A 310 -13.39 -24.19 25.65
CA TRP A 310 -13.48 -23.86 24.23
C TRP A 310 -13.56 -25.12 23.39
N THR A 311 -14.62 -25.24 22.59
CA THR A 311 -14.78 -26.27 21.56
C THR A 311 -14.70 -25.57 20.20
N GLU A 312 -13.85 -26.08 19.33
CA GLU A 312 -13.70 -25.59 17.94
C GLU A 312 -14.94 -25.81 17.12
#